data_2ccf62a18f19ef219cdced717458fce4
#
_entry.id   2ccf62a18f19ef219cdced717458fce4
#
_cell.length_a   1.000
_cell.length_b   1.000
_cell.length_c   1.000
_cell.angle_alpha   90.00
_cell.angle_beta   90.00
_cell.angle_gamma   90.00
#
_symmetry.space_group_name_H-M   'P 1'
#
loop_
_entity.id
_entity.type
_entity.pdbx_description
1 polymer ?
#
loop_
_entity_poly.entity_id
_entity_poly.type
_entity_poly.pdbx_seq_one_letter_code
_entity_poly.pdbx_strand_id
1 'polypeptide(L)'
;MTQGGRFSGYGLYLKDGKPTFTMNLLDIERPKWQGPDALPPGRHTIVFDWKMDPTGMPLGRGGTGALSVNGEPVAQKSLPHTQPVIWAWDETFDVGLDTGTSVDDADYQVPAPFTGKLEKITFDLGQTSMTPEAIKAMMEELAKKRDR
;
A
#
# COMPACT_ATOMS: atom_id res chain seq x y z
N MET A 1 -9.77 2.62 -0.32
CA MET A 1 -8.95 3.42 0.61
C MET A 1 -7.60 3.68 -0.02
N THR A 2 -7.03 4.86 0.23
CA THR A 2 -5.70 5.25 -0.28
C THR A 2 -4.90 5.93 0.83
N GLN A 3 -3.61 5.82 0.75
CA GLN A 3 -2.66 6.58 1.57
C GLN A 3 -1.60 7.15 0.64
N GLY A 4 -1.41 8.45 0.68
CA GLY A 4 -0.53 9.13 -0.27
C GLY A 4 -1.17 9.28 -1.65
N GLY A 5 -0.37 9.54 -2.66
CA GLY A 5 -0.85 9.84 -4.01
C GLY A 5 0.23 9.66 -5.08
N ARG A 6 0.31 10.62 -5.98
CA ARG A 6 1.14 10.55 -7.20
C ARG A 6 2.62 10.25 -6.95
N PHE A 7 3.21 10.82 -5.90
CA PHE A 7 4.65 10.66 -5.67
C PHE A 7 4.99 9.47 -4.79
N SER A 8 4.03 9.01 -3.99
CA SER A 8 4.27 7.90 -3.07
C SER A 8 2.98 7.50 -2.37
N GLY A 9 2.75 6.22 -2.24
CA GLY A 9 1.61 5.75 -1.48
C GLY A 9 1.17 4.34 -1.85
N TYR A 10 0.00 4.00 -1.38
CA TYR A 10 -0.66 2.74 -1.74
C TYR A 10 -2.18 2.92 -1.73
N GLY A 11 -2.84 2.07 -2.48
CA GLY A 11 -4.30 2.08 -2.56
C GLY A 11 -4.89 0.68 -2.68
N LEU A 12 -6.05 0.49 -2.04
CA LEU A 12 -6.92 -0.66 -2.24
C LEU A 12 -8.26 -0.15 -2.77
N TYR A 13 -8.59 -0.51 -4.00
CA TYR A 13 -9.76 -0.02 -4.73
C TYR A 13 -10.30 -1.07 -5.71
N LEU A 14 -11.38 -0.75 -6.38
CA LEU A 14 -11.91 -1.55 -7.49
C LEU A 14 -11.60 -0.85 -8.83
N LYS A 15 -10.79 -1.48 -9.67
CA LYS A 15 -10.56 -1.05 -11.05
C LYS A 15 -11.43 -1.86 -11.99
N ASP A 16 -12.41 -1.23 -12.62
CA ASP A 16 -13.40 -1.91 -13.47
C ASP A 16 -14.09 -3.09 -12.74
N GLY A 17 -14.42 -2.87 -11.46
CA GLY A 17 -14.99 -3.89 -10.58
C GLY A 17 -14.00 -4.92 -10.03
N LYS A 18 -12.74 -4.94 -10.47
CA LYS A 18 -11.72 -5.89 -10.03
C LYS A 18 -11.00 -5.36 -8.77
N PRO A 19 -10.88 -6.18 -7.72
CA PRO A 19 -10.12 -5.79 -6.54
C PRO A 19 -8.66 -5.57 -6.92
N THR A 20 -8.15 -4.40 -6.56
CA THR A 20 -6.81 -3.96 -6.94
C THR A 20 -6.12 -3.33 -5.73
N PHE A 21 -4.92 -3.81 -5.44
CA PHE A 21 -3.98 -3.14 -4.54
C PHE A 21 -2.78 -2.65 -5.35
N THR A 22 -2.40 -1.40 -5.17
CA THR A 22 -1.25 -0.78 -5.84
C THR A 22 -0.36 -0.11 -4.82
N MET A 23 0.95 -0.25 -4.99
CA MET A 23 1.94 0.61 -4.34
C MET A 23 2.50 1.57 -5.38
N ASN A 24 2.69 2.83 -5.01
CA ASN A 24 3.39 3.80 -5.82
C ASN A 24 4.76 4.08 -5.19
N LEU A 25 5.81 3.66 -5.86
CA LEU A 25 7.19 3.81 -5.44
C LEU A 25 7.82 4.99 -6.17
N LEU A 26 7.58 6.21 -5.68
CA LEU A 26 8.13 7.48 -6.17
C LEU A 26 7.80 7.78 -7.66
N ASP A 27 6.63 7.39 -8.13
CA ASP A 27 6.22 7.54 -9.54
C ASP A 27 7.11 6.77 -10.54
N ILE A 28 8.06 5.98 -10.05
CA ILE A 28 9.01 5.20 -10.85
C ILE A 28 8.47 3.79 -11.09
N GLU A 29 7.95 3.18 -10.04
CA GLU A 29 7.38 1.83 -10.09
C GLU A 29 5.98 1.83 -9.46
N ARG A 30 5.05 1.13 -10.10
CA ARG A 30 3.69 0.92 -9.61
C ARG A 30 3.33 -0.55 -9.60
N PRO A 31 3.94 -1.36 -8.69
CA PRO A 31 3.58 -2.76 -8.56
C PRO A 31 2.11 -2.88 -8.16
N LYS A 32 1.42 -3.79 -8.84
CA LYS A 32 -0.03 -3.96 -8.73
C LYS A 32 -0.38 -5.43 -8.52
N TRP A 33 -1.32 -5.67 -7.62
CA TRP A 33 -2.02 -6.93 -7.41
C TRP A 33 -3.47 -6.73 -7.79
N GLN A 34 -3.93 -7.43 -8.80
CA GLN A 34 -5.30 -7.29 -9.29
C GLN A 34 -5.95 -8.66 -9.45
N GLY A 35 -7.17 -8.77 -8.97
CA GLY A 35 -7.99 -9.95 -9.21
C GLY A 35 -8.30 -10.12 -10.69
N PRO A 36 -8.48 -11.36 -11.17
CA PRO A 36 -8.73 -11.63 -12.59
C PRO A 36 -10.09 -11.10 -13.05
N ASP A 37 -11.09 -11.13 -12.19
CA ASP A 37 -12.48 -10.86 -12.51
C ASP A 37 -13.08 -9.72 -11.69
N ALA A 38 -14.07 -9.04 -12.26
CA ALA A 38 -14.92 -8.11 -11.54
C ALA A 38 -15.74 -8.84 -10.46
N LEU A 39 -15.86 -8.24 -9.29
CA LEU A 39 -16.67 -8.79 -8.22
C LEU A 39 -18.15 -8.76 -8.60
N PRO A 40 -18.89 -9.86 -8.43
CA PRO A 40 -20.32 -9.83 -8.59
C PRO A 40 -20.98 -8.93 -7.52
N PRO A 41 -22.22 -8.48 -7.74
CA PRO A 41 -22.94 -7.76 -6.70
C PRO A 41 -23.07 -8.59 -5.41
N GLY A 42 -22.83 -7.95 -4.27
CA GLY A 42 -22.92 -8.64 -2.98
C GLY A 42 -21.91 -8.12 -1.96
N ARG A 43 -21.84 -8.82 -0.85
CA ARG A 43 -20.90 -8.52 0.24
C ARG A 43 -19.60 -9.28 0.00
N HIS A 44 -18.51 -8.56 0.02
CA HIS A 44 -17.17 -9.13 -0.16
C HIS A 44 -16.24 -8.67 0.96
N THR A 45 -15.31 -9.56 1.31
CA THR A 45 -14.15 -9.24 2.14
C THR A 45 -12.91 -9.30 1.26
N ILE A 46 -12.25 -8.17 1.10
CA ILE A 46 -11.00 -8.06 0.33
C ILE A 46 -9.88 -7.86 1.33
N VAL A 47 -8.83 -8.67 1.24
CA VAL A 47 -7.67 -8.62 2.12
C VAL A 47 -6.41 -8.49 1.28
N PHE A 48 -5.58 -7.53 1.63
CA PHE A 48 -4.20 -7.47 1.16
C PHE A 48 -3.27 -7.77 2.32
N ASP A 49 -2.49 -8.82 2.20
CA ASP A 49 -1.49 -9.24 3.17
C ASP A 49 -0.09 -8.97 2.61
N TRP A 50 0.76 -8.33 3.41
CA TRP A 50 2.14 -8.05 3.07
C TRP A 50 3.08 -8.75 4.04
N LYS A 51 3.80 -9.75 3.56
CA LYS A 51 4.82 -10.44 4.32
C LYS A 51 6.21 -9.91 3.93
N MET A 52 6.80 -9.16 4.84
CA MET A 52 8.14 -8.61 4.66
C MET A 52 9.20 -9.71 4.67
N ASP A 53 10.22 -9.59 3.83
CA ASP A 53 11.35 -10.52 3.83
C ASP A 53 12.09 -10.50 5.17
N PRO A 54 12.56 -11.65 5.67
CA PRO A 54 13.22 -11.73 6.97
C PRO A 54 14.55 -10.99 7.01
N THR A 55 15.19 -10.82 5.86
CA THR A 55 16.50 -10.19 5.70
C THR A 55 16.42 -9.02 4.72
N GLY A 56 17.41 -8.16 4.72
CA GLY A 56 17.52 -7.01 3.82
C GLY A 56 17.71 -5.71 4.58
N MET A 57 17.60 -4.61 3.85
CA MET A 57 17.75 -3.28 4.44
C MET A 57 16.65 -3.01 5.49
N PRO A 58 16.93 -2.27 6.57
CA PRO A 58 15.94 -1.93 7.60
C PRO A 58 14.72 -1.20 7.05
N LEU A 59 14.93 -0.34 6.05
CA LEU A 59 13.89 0.45 5.39
C LEU A 59 13.81 0.06 3.91
N GLY A 60 12.60 0.05 3.35
CA GLY A 60 12.39 -0.30 1.95
C GLY A 60 12.63 -1.78 1.64
N ARG A 61 12.52 -2.64 2.64
CA ARG A 61 12.71 -4.09 2.50
C ARG A 61 11.66 -4.67 1.55
N GLY A 62 12.08 -5.64 0.75
CA GLY A 62 11.20 -6.42 -0.09
C GLY A 62 10.23 -7.31 0.70
N GLY A 63 9.42 -8.03 -0.01
CA GLY A 63 8.45 -8.94 0.57
C GLY A 63 7.50 -9.51 -0.46
N THR A 64 6.52 -10.25 0.02
CA THR A 64 5.47 -10.85 -0.81
C THR A 64 4.12 -10.31 -0.40
N GLY A 65 3.42 -9.72 -1.38
CA GLY A 65 2.04 -9.30 -1.24
C GLY A 65 1.07 -10.35 -1.79
N ALA A 66 -0.02 -10.57 -1.08
CA ALA A 66 -1.11 -11.45 -1.48
C ALA A 66 -2.45 -10.71 -1.36
N LEU A 67 -3.20 -10.70 -2.45
CA LEU A 67 -4.57 -10.17 -2.50
C LEU A 67 -5.53 -11.35 -2.48
N SER A 68 -6.52 -11.32 -1.61
CA SER A 68 -7.56 -12.34 -1.52
C SER A 68 -8.95 -11.73 -1.46
N VAL A 69 -9.93 -12.50 -1.92
CA VAL A 69 -11.36 -12.16 -1.88
C VAL A 69 -12.12 -13.29 -1.21
N ASN A 70 -12.86 -12.98 -0.16
CA ASN A 70 -13.63 -13.96 0.62
C ASN A 70 -12.80 -15.17 1.10
N GLY A 71 -11.52 -14.93 1.38
CA GLY A 71 -10.56 -15.96 1.82
C GLY A 71 -9.81 -16.67 0.67
N GLU A 72 -10.22 -16.49 -0.58
CA GLU A 72 -9.55 -17.11 -1.73
C GLU A 72 -8.48 -16.19 -2.31
N PRO A 73 -7.23 -16.66 -2.48
CA PRO A 73 -6.17 -15.88 -3.12
C PRO A 73 -6.49 -15.58 -4.58
N VAL A 74 -6.37 -14.31 -4.99
CA VAL A 74 -6.64 -13.86 -6.36
C VAL A 74 -5.42 -13.29 -7.07
N ALA A 75 -4.43 -12.80 -6.31
CA ALA A 75 -3.15 -12.35 -6.87
C ALA A 75 -2.04 -12.44 -5.81
N GLN A 76 -0.85 -12.82 -6.23
CA GLN A 76 0.35 -12.84 -5.39
C GLN A 76 1.56 -12.39 -6.19
N LYS A 77 2.41 -11.57 -5.57
CA LYS A 77 3.63 -11.07 -6.18
C LYS A 77 4.65 -10.73 -5.10
N SER A 78 5.92 -11.05 -5.36
CA SER A 78 7.06 -10.60 -4.55
C SER A 78 7.72 -9.39 -5.16
N LEU A 79 8.18 -8.48 -4.32
CA LEU A 79 8.99 -7.33 -4.69
C LEU A 79 10.35 -7.43 -4.02
N PRO A 80 11.44 -7.11 -4.73
CA PRO A 80 12.78 -7.13 -4.14
C PRO A 80 13.01 -5.99 -3.14
N HIS A 81 12.23 -4.92 -3.25
CA HIS A 81 12.28 -3.76 -2.38
C HIS A 81 10.92 -3.06 -2.33
N THR A 82 10.73 -2.28 -1.30
CA THR A 82 9.68 -1.28 -1.20
C THR A 82 10.34 0.08 -0.99
N GLN A 83 9.53 1.09 -0.85
CA GLN A 83 10.02 2.43 -0.57
C GLN A 83 10.32 2.58 0.93
N PRO A 84 11.48 3.17 1.29
CA PRO A 84 11.89 3.28 2.68
C PRO A 84 11.02 4.24 3.50
N VAL A 85 10.43 5.25 2.86
CA VAL A 85 9.58 6.26 3.47
C VAL A 85 8.45 6.60 2.52
N ILE A 86 7.23 6.72 3.03
CA ILE A 86 6.10 7.25 2.26
C ILE A 86 6.19 8.78 2.30
N TRP A 87 6.36 9.38 1.14
CA TRP A 87 6.40 10.83 0.97
C TRP A 87 5.01 11.31 0.60
N ALA A 88 4.19 11.55 1.60
CA ALA A 88 2.81 11.97 1.42
C ALA A 88 2.64 13.49 1.65
N TRP A 89 3.55 14.30 1.15
CA TRP A 89 3.66 15.76 1.35
C TRP A 89 2.33 16.44 1.74
N ASP A 90 1.41 16.55 0.80
CA ASP A 90 0.09 17.17 1.01
C ASP A 90 -1.06 16.16 0.86
N GLU A 91 -0.74 14.87 0.89
CA GLU A 91 -1.71 13.80 0.70
C GLU A 91 -2.18 13.23 2.03
N THR A 92 -3.40 12.77 2.05
CA THR A 92 -4.07 12.23 3.23
C THR A 92 -4.22 10.71 3.18
N PHE A 93 -4.74 10.16 4.26
CA PHE A 93 -5.30 8.82 4.29
C PHE A 93 -6.80 8.92 4.00
N ASP A 94 -7.23 8.42 2.86
CA ASP A 94 -8.58 8.58 2.36
C ASP A 94 -9.37 7.27 2.40
N VAL A 95 -10.62 7.34 2.84
CA VAL A 95 -11.53 6.21 2.93
C VAL A 95 -12.85 6.55 2.28
N GLY A 96 -13.21 5.80 1.24
CA GLY A 96 -14.47 5.99 0.51
C GLY A 96 -14.45 7.11 -0.53
N LEU A 97 -13.47 7.99 -0.49
CA LEU A 97 -13.25 9.06 -1.46
C LEU A 97 -11.76 9.39 -1.49
N ASP A 98 -11.15 9.37 -2.64
CA ASP A 98 -9.79 9.87 -2.84
C ASP A 98 -9.84 11.28 -3.42
N THR A 99 -9.16 12.23 -2.78
CA THR A 99 -9.32 13.67 -3.08
C THR A 99 -8.06 14.39 -3.52
N GLY A 100 -6.89 13.95 -3.14
CA GLY A 100 -5.61 14.60 -3.44
C GLY A 100 -5.14 14.35 -4.87
N THR A 101 -4.15 13.50 -5.02
CA THR A 101 -3.72 12.94 -6.31
C THR A 101 -3.86 11.41 -6.29
N SER A 102 -4.17 10.82 -7.42
CA SER A 102 -4.35 9.37 -7.51
C SER A 102 -3.03 8.63 -7.23
N VAL A 103 -3.11 7.52 -6.52
CA VAL A 103 -1.95 6.61 -6.33
C VAL A 103 -1.50 6.02 -7.67
N ASP A 104 -2.44 5.79 -8.58
CA ASP A 104 -2.19 5.37 -9.96
C ASP A 104 -3.12 6.12 -10.91
N ASP A 105 -2.60 7.11 -11.60
CA ASP A 105 -3.33 7.97 -12.53
C ASP A 105 -3.71 7.27 -13.85
N ALA A 106 -3.14 6.11 -14.13
CA ALA A 106 -3.58 5.24 -15.21
C ALA A 106 -4.86 4.45 -14.85
N ASP A 107 -5.15 4.27 -13.56
CA ASP A 107 -6.30 3.50 -13.11
C ASP A 107 -7.53 4.38 -12.84
N TYR A 108 -7.35 5.56 -12.24
CA TYR A 108 -8.45 6.46 -11.90
C TYR A 108 -7.99 7.91 -11.77
N GLN A 109 -8.95 8.82 -11.82
CA GLN A 109 -8.73 10.25 -11.61
C GLN A 109 -9.47 10.69 -10.34
N VAL A 110 -8.91 11.69 -9.65
CA VAL A 110 -9.53 12.29 -8.47
C VAL A 110 -10.44 13.47 -8.86
N PRO A 111 -11.51 13.77 -8.11
CA PRO A 111 -11.98 13.02 -6.93
C PRO A 111 -12.60 11.67 -7.33
N ALA A 112 -12.24 10.62 -6.58
CA ALA A 112 -12.65 9.25 -6.87
C ALA A 112 -13.52 8.67 -5.74
N PRO A 113 -14.85 8.86 -5.77
CA PRO A 113 -15.75 8.30 -4.78
C PRO A 113 -15.92 6.79 -4.99
N PHE A 114 -15.92 6.04 -3.90
CA PHE A 114 -16.34 4.65 -3.89
C PHE A 114 -17.88 4.60 -3.90
N THR A 115 -18.43 4.02 -4.93
CA THR A 115 -19.91 3.99 -5.14
C THR A 115 -20.62 2.85 -4.42
N GLY A 116 -19.86 1.90 -3.84
CA GLY A 116 -20.40 0.82 -3.05
C GLY A 116 -20.61 1.20 -1.57
N LYS A 117 -21.15 0.27 -0.80
CA LYS A 117 -21.23 0.41 0.67
C LYS A 117 -19.98 -0.14 1.31
N LEU A 118 -19.20 0.71 1.95
CA LEU A 118 -18.07 0.31 2.79
C LEU A 118 -18.57 0.08 4.22
N GLU A 119 -18.40 -1.12 4.75
CA GLU A 119 -18.83 -1.44 6.11
C GLU A 119 -17.75 -1.20 7.15
N LYS A 120 -16.53 -1.64 6.88
CA LYS A 120 -15.37 -1.40 7.75
C LYS A 120 -14.05 -1.60 7.00
N ILE A 121 -13.01 -0.99 7.51
CA ILE A 121 -11.61 -1.31 7.21
C ILE A 121 -10.95 -1.78 8.50
N THR A 122 -10.11 -2.79 8.39
CA THR A 122 -9.31 -3.31 9.50
C THR A 122 -7.85 -3.31 9.09
N PHE A 123 -6.99 -2.78 9.94
CA PHE A 123 -5.54 -2.89 9.82
C PHE A 123 -5.05 -3.84 10.89
N ASP A 124 -4.39 -4.90 10.47
CA ASP A 124 -3.64 -5.78 11.34
C ASP A 124 -2.15 -5.51 11.10
N LEU A 125 -1.58 -4.69 11.95
CA LEU A 125 -0.16 -4.33 11.89
C LEU A 125 0.58 -5.31 12.77
N GLY A 126 1.30 -6.25 12.16
CA GLY A 126 2.19 -7.16 12.87
C GLY A 126 3.18 -6.41 13.76
N GLN A 127 3.84 -7.15 14.65
CA GLN A 127 4.88 -6.55 15.48
C GLN A 127 6.00 -6.01 14.60
N THR A 128 6.44 -4.78 14.88
CA THR A 128 7.63 -4.24 14.22
C THR A 128 8.83 -5.13 14.53
N SER A 129 9.56 -5.51 13.50
CA SER A 129 10.81 -6.26 13.65
C SER A 129 11.98 -5.40 14.15
N MET A 130 11.76 -4.10 14.31
CA MET A 130 12.78 -3.18 14.81
C MET A 130 12.58 -2.96 16.31
N THR A 131 13.60 -3.30 17.09
CA THR A 131 13.60 -2.96 18.51
C THR A 131 13.76 -1.45 18.70
N PRO A 132 13.33 -0.89 19.85
CA PRO A 132 13.56 0.53 20.17
C PRO A 132 15.03 0.94 20.03
N GLU A 133 15.96 0.05 20.40
CA GLU A 133 17.41 0.27 20.29
C GLU A 133 17.86 0.35 18.82
N ALA A 134 17.33 -0.53 17.96
CA ALA A 134 17.62 -0.51 16.52
C ALA A 134 17.09 0.77 15.86
N ILE A 135 15.89 1.23 16.24
CA ILE A 135 15.32 2.50 15.78
C ILE A 135 16.20 3.66 16.21
N LYS A 136 16.63 3.70 17.48
CA LYS A 136 17.49 4.74 18.03
C LYS A 136 18.82 4.79 17.29
N ALA A 137 19.50 3.64 17.11
CA ALA A 137 20.75 3.54 16.39
C ALA A 137 20.64 4.03 14.94
N MET A 138 19.57 3.69 14.27
CA MET A 138 19.29 4.16 12.91
C MET A 138 19.10 5.67 12.84
N MET A 139 18.35 6.24 13.79
CA MET A 139 18.13 7.69 13.86
C MET A 139 19.43 8.45 14.16
N GLU A 140 20.30 7.92 15.01
CA GLU A 140 21.62 8.49 15.29
C GLU A 140 22.52 8.46 14.05
N GLU A 141 22.50 7.38 13.27
CA GLU A 141 23.24 7.28 12.02
C GLU A 141 22.75 8.28 10.96
N LEU A 142 21.42 8.42 10.82
CA LEU A 142 20.81 9.41 9.92
C LEU A 142 21.19 10.84 10.32
N ALA A 143 21.18 11.15 11.62
CA ALA A 143 21.58 12.46 12.12
C ALA A 143 23.04 12.78 11.78
N LYS A 144 23.97 11.82 11.98
CA LYS A 144 25.40 11.99 11.64
C LYS A 144 25.64 12.25 10.15
N LYS A 145 24.79 11.70 9.27
CA LYS A 145 24.89 11.92 7.82
C LYS A 145 24.35 13.26 7.36
N ARG A 146 23.45 13.85 8.13
CA ARG A 146 22.86 15.18 7.83
C ARG A 146 23.82 16.32 8.14
N ASP A 147 24.74 16.12 9.07
CA ASP A 147 25.69 17.13 9.52
C ASP A 147 27.03 17.09 8.73
N ARG A 148 27.08 16.38 7.61
CA ARG A 148 28.19 16.33 6.65
C ARG A 148 27.80 16.91 5.31
#